data_4fb268d866ae989ba80373146d113c18
#
_entry.id   4fb268d866ae989ba80373146d113c18
#
_cell.length_a   1.000
_cell.length_b   1.000
_cell.length_c   1.000
_cell.angle_alpha   90.00
_cell.angle_beta   90.00
_cell.angle_gamma   90.00
#
_symmetry.space_group_name_H-M   'P 1'
#
loop_
_entity.id
_entity.type
_entity.pdbx_description
1 polymer ?
#
loop_
_entity_poly.entity_id
_entity_poly.type
_entity_poly.pdbx_seq_one_letter_code
_entity_poly.pdbx_strand_id
1 'polypeptide(L)'
;MKYSKLIFTALSIASLSIISCTNDDSPTGEETPNYSVPATYTFERNSTTTVDFSGQSSRLLMLEEMGNIIKTAASNGTVADQSVLTNMYSNTNSPFSSAVLNTSGKQLKDKTAASKDYFELYLGGGTTTEKLSVQAFFETQLTLAQEASLGTNAAAGVAGVYLDGTSKRLFAANGLEPQQVLLKGMMGACFMDQIVNNYLSKNKLDGGSNKINNTNKVVEGSKTYTTMEHTWDEAYGYIYGADGTKFWSSYMSQVNADADFNTLKADIDLAFRKGRAAIVANDYATRDAQIDIIKAKLAMVPAVRAVFYLQEGKGKLVTDNGAKGFHALSEAYGFIISLRYTNNPATNSPYFSKSEVDAMLANMVGGTNGLWDIDTLGAKLDAISAQISAKFGFTIAQAATVN
;
A
#
# COMPACT_ATOMS: atom_id res chain seq x y z
N MET A 1 0.54 -41.30 -91.07
CA MET A 1 0.95 -40.39 -92.14
C MET A 1 0.90 -38.93 -91.68
N LYS A 2 1.94 -38.23 -91.95
CA LYS A 2 2.20 -36.82 -91.91
C LYS A 2 2.79 -36.26 -90.56
N TYR A 3 4.02 -35.88 -90.72
CA TYR A 3 4.97 -35.05 -90.03
C TYR A 3 4.43 -33.63 -89.79
N SER A 4 4.86 -32.99 -88.72
CA SER A 4 5.46 -31.66 -88.78
C SER A 4 6.00 -31.10 -87.52
N LYS A 5 7.25 -30.97 -87.43
CA LYS A 5 8.17 -29.83 -87.16
C LYS A 5 8.10 -29.18 -85.77
N LEU A 6 9.20 -29.41 -85.03
CA LEU A 6 9.72 -28.57 -84.00
C LEU A 6 9.95 -27.14 -84.44
N ILE A 7 9.57 -26.16 -83.60
CA ILE A 7 10.13 -24.85 -83.54
C ILE A 7 10.60 -24.56 -82.11
N PHE A 8 11.92 -24.44 -81.95
CA PHE A 8 12.51 -23.96 -80.70
C PHE A 8 12.35 -22.40 -80.69
N THR A 9 11.70 -21.92 -79.61
CA THR A 9 11.71 -20.52 -79.28
C THR A 9 12.38 -20.38 -77.88
N ALA A 10 13.56 -19.77 -77.89
CA ALA A 10 14.28 -19.45 -76.68
C ALA A 10 13.52 -18.36 -75.88
N LEU A 11 13.10 -18.67 -74.69
CA LEU A 11 12.48 -17.73 -73.77
C LEU A 11 13.49 -17.30 -72.73
N SER A 12 13.89 -16.04 -72.82
CA SER A 12 14.76 -15.37 -71.85
C SER A 12 14.09 -15.29 -70.50
N ILE A 13 14.65 -15.91 -69.51
CA ILE A 13 14.20 -15.81 -68.12
C ILE A 13 14.70 -14.49 -67.53
N ALA A 14 13.82 -13.49 -67.43
CA ALA A 14 14.06 -12.32 -66.60
C ALA A 14 13.80 -12.69 -65.16
N SER A 15 14.85 -12.74 -64.32
CA SER A 15 14.78 -12.90 -62.88
C SER A 15 14.18 -11.65 -62.25
N LEU A 16 12.89 -11.66 -61.92
CA LEU A 16 12.31 -10.69 -60.99
C LEU A 16 12.76 -11.05 -59.59
N SER A 17 13.64 -10.24 -59.00
CA SER A 17 13.91 -10.26 -57.57
C SER A 17 12.68 -9.73 -56.82
N ILE A 18 11.90 -10.60 -56.25
CA ILE A 18 10.86 -10.22 -55.29
C ILE A 18 11.56 -9.79 -54.01
N ILE A 19 11.64 -8.51 -53.71
CA ILE A 19 11.97 -7.99 -52.40
C ILE A 19 10.74 -8.27 -51.56
N SER A 20 10.79 -9.37 -50.81
CA SER A 20 9.85 -9.65 -49.70
C SER A 20 10.20 -8.69 -48.57
N CYS A 21 9.41 -7.64 -48.42
CA CYS A 21 9.34 -6.95 -47.12
C CYS A 21 8.68 -7.91 -46.15
N THR A 22 9.48 -8.65 -45.39
CA THR A 22 9.01 -9.26 -44.15
C THR A 22 8.77 -8.10 -43.19
N ASN A 23 7.51 -7.80 -42.91
CA ASN A 23 7.13 -7.10 -41.69
C ASN A 23 7.54 -8.01 -40.53
N ASP A 24 8.69 -7.74 -39.97
CA ASP A 24 9.14 -8.31 -38.71
C ASP A 24 8.41 -7.56 -37.60
N ASP A 25 7.14 -7.93 -37.38
CA ASP A 25 6.43 -7.64 -36.12
C ASP A 25 6.99 -8.56 -35.05
N SER A 26 8.29 -8.47 -34.79
CA SER A 26 8.86 -8.91 -33.54
C SER A 26 8.36 -7.97 -32.46
N PRO A 27 7.84 -8.48 -31.32
CA PRO A 27 7.49 -7.62 -30.22
C PRO A 27 8.75 -6.82 -29.87
N THR A 28 8.61 -5.50 -29.85
CA THR A 28 9.67 -4.55 -29.52
C THR A 28 10.32 -5.01 -28.24
N GLY A 29 11.51 -5.60 -28.35
CA GLY A 29 12.32 -5.93 -27.19
C GLY A 29 12.49 -4.66 -26.36
N GLU A 30 12.26 -4.73 -25.05
CA GLU A 30 12.61 -3.62 -24.16
C GLU A 30 14.04 -3.22 -24.49
N GLU A 31 14.23 -2.00 -25.01
CA GLU A 31 15.58 -1.46 -25.21
C GLU A 31 16.26 -1.50 -23.83
N THR A 32 17.34 -2.27 -23.75
CA THR A 32 18.10 -2.34 -22.51
C THR A 32 18.64 -0.95 -22.20
N PRO A 33 18.30 -0.37 -21.03
CA PRO A 33 18.74 0.98 -20.70
C PRO A 33 20.27 1.06 -20.78
N ASN A 34 20.77 2.14 -21.33
CA ASN A 34 22.20 2.38 -21.47
C ASN A 34 22.86 2.80 -20.11
N TYR A 35 22.27 2.41 -18.97
CA TYR A 35 22.76 2.65 -17.62
C TYR A 35 22.54 1.41 -16.73
N SER A 36 23.37 1.23 -15.72
CA SER A 36 23.26 0.08 -14.81
C SER A 36 22.18 0.32 -13.74
N VAL A 37 21.47 -0.76 -13.41
CA VAL A 37 20.55 -0.80 -12.26
C VAL A 37 21.30 -1.49 -11.11
N PRO A 38 21.50 -0.82 -9.94
CA PRO A 38 22.20 -1.44 -8.83
C PRO A 38 21.48 -2.70 -8.31
N ALA A 39 22.25 -3.67 -7.81
CA ALA A 39 21.68 -4.91 -7.24
C ALA A 39 20.92 -4.67 -5.92
N THR A 40 21.23 -3.60 -5.21
CA THR A 40 20.57 -3.13 -3.99
C THR A 40 20.15 -1.68 -4.17
N TYR A 41 19.26 -1.17 -3.28
CA TYR A 41 18.80 0.21 -3.34
C TYR A 41 19.86 1.18 -2.79
N THR A 42 20.96 1.29 -3.53
CA THR A 42 22.15 2.13 -3.20
C THR A 42 22.46 3.04 -4.37
N PHE A 43 22.46 4.34 -4.12
CA PHE A 43 22.76 5.37 -5.12
C PHE A 43 23.71 6.39 -4.53
N GLU A 44 24.75 6.74 -5.27
CA GLU A 44 25.80 7.63 -4.82
C GLU A 44 26.11 8.72 -5.86
N ARG A 45 26.58 9.84 -5.37
CA ARG A 45 27.18 10.93 -6.15
C ARG A 45 28.46 11.38 -5.46
N ASN A 46 29.58 11.34 -6.19
CA ASN A 46 30.90 11.67 -5.65
C ASN A 46 31.23 10.86 -4.38
N SER A 47 30.98 9.54 -4.41
CA SER A 47 31.18 8.60 -3.30
C SER A 47 30.40 8.92 -2.01
N THR A 48 29.32 9.68 -2.14
CA THR A 48 28.41 10.00 -1.04
C THR A 48 27.01 9.55 -1.40
N THR A 49 26.30 8.91 -0.46
CA THR A 49 24.92 8.45 -0.69
C THR A 49 24.01 9.60 -1.10
N THR A 50 23.14 9.35 -2.06
CA THR A 50 22.08 10.27 -2.46
C THR A 50 20.70 9.78 -1.98
N VAL A 51 20.65 8.70 -1.20
CA VAL A 51 19.41 8.11 -0.69
C VAL A 51 19.10 8.67 0.69
N ASP A 52 17.92 9.27 0.86
CA ASP A 52 17.42 9.75 2.15
C ASP A 52 15.90 9.51 2.25
N PHE A 53 15.49 8.74 3.24
CA PHE A 53 14.09 8.49 3.63
C PHE A 53 13.92 8.43 5.16
N SER A 54 14.76 9.16 5.87
CA SER A 54 14.78 9.19 7.34
C SER A 54 13.45 9.63 7.96
N GLY A 55 12.75 10.56 7.29
CA GLY A 55 11.43 11.01 7.72
C GLY A 55 10.35 9.94 7.65
N GLN A 56 10.41 9.06 6.66
CA GLN A 56 9.50 7.93 6.49
C GLN A 56 9.79 6.86 7.53
N SER A 57 11.05 6.51 7.73
CA SER A 57 11.48 5.61 8.80
C SER A 57 10.99 6.08 10.18
N SER A 58 11.08 7.39 10.46
CA SER A 58 10.56 7.96 11.71
C SER A 58 9.05 7.73 11.86
N ARG A 59 8.24 7.91 10.81
CA ARG A 59 6.79 7.70 10.88
C ARG A 59 6.41 6.23 11.05
N LEU A 60 7.15 5.31 10.43
CA LEU A 60 6.96 3.88 10.68
C LEU A 60 7.17 3.54 12.16
N LEU A 61 8.25 4.03 12.75
CA LEU A 61 8.55 3.83 14.18
C LEU A 61 7.50 4.49 15.09
N MET A 62 7.01 5.68 14.74
CA MET A 62 5.94 6.36 15.48
C MET A 62 4.65 5.51 15.52
N LEU A 63 4.22 4.98 14.39
CA LEU A 63 3.01 4.13 14.34
C LEU A 63 3.22 2.82 15.08
N GLU A 64 4.39 2.20 14.98
CA GLU A 64 4.74 0.98 15.73
C GLU A 64 4.66 1.23 17.24
N GLU A 65 5.26 2.32 17.73
CA GLU A 65 5.24 2.64 19.18
C GLU A 65 3.83 2.94 19.68
N MET A 66 3.00 3.65 18.91
CA MET A 66 1.58 3.85 19.23
C MET A 66 0.84 2.50 19.41
N GLY A 67 1.00 1.59 18.46
CA GLY A 67 0.40 0.26 18.55
C GLY A 67 0.91 -0.52 19.74
N ASN A 68 2.20 -0.44 20.05
CA ASN A 68 2.81 -1.12 21.20
C ASN A 68 2.31 -0.58 22.55
N ILE A 69 2.05 0.72 22.66
CA ILE A 69 1.45 1.30 23.88
C ILE A 69 0.05 0.74 24.12
N ILE A 70 -0.81 0.68 23.11
CA ILE A 70 -2.15 0.10 23.24
C ILE A 70 -2.07 -1.38 23.63
N LYS A 71 -1.20 -2.14 22.97
CA LYS A 71 -0.98 -3.57 23.26
C LYS A 71 -0.46 -3.78 24.70
N THR A 72 0.47 -2.96 25.13
CA THR A 72 1.04 -3.02 26.48
C THR A 72 0.00 -2.67 27.53
N ALA A 73 -0.83 -1.67 27.29
CA ALA A 73 -1.94 -1.32 28.17
C ALA A 73 -2.92 -2.50 28.33
N ALA A 74 -3.29 -3.17 27.24
CA ALA A 74 -4.12 -4.36 27.28
C ALA A 74 -3.48 -5.49 28.10
N SER A 75 -2.20 -5.78 27.85
CA SER A 75 -1.47 -6.87 28.52
C SER A 75 -1.35 -6.64 30.03
N ASN A 76 -1.07 -5.40 30.42
CA ASN A 76 -0.85 -5.02 31.82
C ASN A 76 -2.15 -4.71 32.57
N GLY A 77 -3.29 -4.59 31.89
CA GLY A 77 -4.54 -4.12 32.47
C GLY A 77 -4.48 -2.67 32.93
N THR A 78 -3.77 -1.83 32.16
CA THR A 78 -3.67 -0.38 32.39
C THR A 78 -4.44 0.38 31.32
N VAL A 79 -4.70 1.67 31.55
CA VAL A 79 -5.42 2.51 30.61
C VAL A 79 -4.56 2.84 29.39
N ALA A 80 -5.10 2.67 28.19
CA ALA A 80 -4.56 3.22 26.95
C ALA A 80 -4.94 4.72 26.88
N ASP A 81 -4.12 5.59 27.46
CA ASP A 81 -4.42 7.00 27.63
C ASP A 81 -4.56 7.72 26.28
N GLN A 82 -5.77 8.18 25.98
CA GLN A 82 -6.10 8.89 24.74
C GLN A 82 -5.26 10.16 24.54
N SER A 83 -4.93 10.89 25.60
CA SER A 83 -4.16 12.13 25.49
C SER A 83 -2.73 11.85 25.05
N VAL A 84 -2.11 10.79 25.59
CA VAL A 84 -0.79 10.31 25.16
C VAL A 84 -0.84 9.87 23.69
N LEU A 85 -1.81 9.07 23.29
CA LEU A 85 -1.97 8.59 21.92
C LEU A 85 -2.23 9.74 20.94
N THR A 86 -3.01 10.75 21.32
CA THR A 86 -3.24 11.97 20.51
C THR A 86 -1.96 12.77 20.36
N ASN A 87 -1.16 12.93 21.43
CA ASN A 87 0.14 13.55 21.37
C ASN A 87 1.09 12.79 20.42
N MET A 88 1.08 11.44 20.45
CA MET A 88 1.87 10.63 19.52
C MET A 88 1.44 10.81 18.07
N TYR A 89 0.14 10.86 17.80
CA TYR A 89 -0.38 11.06 16.45
C TYR A 89 0.09 12.40 15.84
N SER A 90 0.17 13.43 16.68
CA SER A 90 0.58 14.81 16.31
C SER A 90 2.06 15.12 16.61
N ASN A 91 2.79 14.21 17.24
CA ASN A 91 4.16 14.42 17.76
C ASN A 91 4.29 15.72 18.57
N THR A 92 3.45 15.86 19.58
CA THR A 92 3.45 17.02 20.49
C THR A 92 3.77 16.56 21.91
N ASN A 93 4.36 17.44 22.73
CA ASN A 93 4.67 17.16 24.15
C ASN A 93 5.66 15.99 24.36
N SER A 94 6.55 15.74 23.38
CA SER A 94 7.58 14.68 23.45
C SER A 94 7.04 13.31 23.86
N PRO A 95 6.07 12.73 23.11
CA PRO A 95 5.28 11.58 23.53
C PRO A 95 5.98 10.24 23.34
N PHE A 96 7.06 10.18 22.53
CA PHE A 96 7.77 8.95 22.20
C PHE A 96 8.89 8.67 23.19
N SER A 97 9.21 7.39 23.37
CA SER A 97 10.35 6.95 24.18
C SER A 97 11.68 7.40 23.59
N SER A 98 11.75 7.53 22.26
CA SER A 98 12.92 7.99 21.54
C SER A 98 12.95 9.52 21.41
N ALA A 99 13.99 10.16 21.96
CA ALA A 99 14.24 11.59 21.77
C ALA A 99 14.40 11.97 20.28
N VAL A 100 14.93 11.06 19.45
CA VAL A 100 15.07 11.28 17.99
C VAL A 100 13.70 11.40 17.32
N LEU A 101 12.71 10.61 17.72
CA LEU A 101 11.36 10.73 17.18
C LEU A 101 10.71 12.05 17.64
N ASN A 102 10.84 12.40 18.90
CA ASN A 102 10.27 13.63 19.46
C ASN A 102 10.80 14.90 18.77
N THR A 103 12.09 14.92 18.40
CA THR A 103 12.75 16.06 17.77
C THR A 103 12.83 15.99 16.26
N SER A 104 12.28 14.95 15.63
CA SER A 104 12.35 14.71 14.18
C SER A 104 11.64 15.76 13.32
N GLY A 105 10.73 16.55 13.90
CA GLY A 105 9.83 17.43 13.18
C GLY A 105 8.82 16.68 12.28
N LYS A 106 8.69 15.36 12.47
CA LYS A 106 7.74 14.51 11.72
C LYS A 106 6.55 14.19 12.61
N GLN A 107 5.40 13.96 11.97
CA GLN A 107 4.20 13.50 12.63
C GLN A 107 3.38 12.61 11.68
N LEU A 108 2.51 11.78 12.20
CA LEU A 108 1.62 10.93 11.40
C LEU A 108 0.46 11.74 10.83
N LYS A 109 -0.12 12.63 11.64
CA LYS A 109 -1.33 13.39 11.33
C LYS A 109 -1.19 14.24 10.07
N ASP A 110 -0.05 14.90 9.85
CA ASP A 110 0.18 15.78 8.70
C ASP A 110 0.20 15.04 7.36
N LYS A 111 0.53 13.73 7.38
CA LYS A 111 0.59 12.86 6.21
C LYS A 111 -0.65 11.99 6.03
N THR A 112 -1.54 11.96 7.03
CA THR A 112 -2.80 11.23 6.92
C THR A 112 -3.76 11.97 6.01
N ALA A 113 -4.22 11.31 4.95
CA ALA A 113 -5.14 11.84 3.95
C ALA A 113 -4.64 13.18 3.35
N ALA A 114 -3.38 13.16 2.85
CA ALA A 114 -2.71 14.38 2.44
C ALA A 114 -1.95 14.27 1.10
N SER A 115 -2.29 13.32 0.26
CA SER A 115 -1.66 13.14 -1.04
C SER A 115 -2.15 14.13 -2.09
N LYS A 116 -1.30 14.38 -3.08
CA LYS A 116 -1.60 15.31 -4.17
C LYS A 116 -2.64 14.74 -5.13
N ASP A 117 -2.43 13.53 -5.62
CA ASP A 117 -3.26 12.99 -6.69
C ASP A 117 -4.64 12.54 -6.18
N TYR A 118 -4.74 11.98 -4.98
CA TYR A 118 -6.01 11.55 -4.45
C TYR A 118 -6.81 12.70 -3.82
N PHE A 119 -6.23 13.42 -2.87
CA PHE A 119 -6.95 14.46 -2.13
C PHE A 119 -7.03 15.79 -2.87
N GLU A 120 -6.00 16.21 -3.59
CA GLU A 120 -6.01 17.48 -4.30
C GLU A 120 -6.66 17.38 -5.68
N LEU A 121 -6.30 16.37 -6.47
CA LEU A 121 -6.73 16.28 -7.87
C LEU A 121 -7.96 15.39 -8.07
N TYR A 122 -7.94 14.15 -7.55
CA TYR A 122 -9.04 13.20 -7.75
C TYR A 122 -10.32 13.64 -7.03
N LEU A 123 -10.21 14.13 -5.80
CA LEU A 123 -11.36 14.66 -5.04
C LEU A 123 -11.67 16.13 -5.36
N GLY A 124 -10.99 16.75 -6.32
CA GLY A 124 -11.34 18.07 -6.86
C GLY A 124 -10.97 19.27 -5.98
N GLY A 125 -9.96 19.15 -5.13
CA GLY A 125 -9.42 20.28 -4.37
C GLY A 125 -10.22 20.74 -3.15
N GLY A 126 -11.41 20.21 -2.91
CA GLY A 126 -12.20 20.43 -1.70
C GLY A 126 -11.78 19.55 -0.51
N THR A 127 -10.54 19.20 -0.43
CA THR A 127 -10.03 18.05 0.34
C THR A 127 -9.86 18.29 1.82
N THR A 128 -9.90 19.53 2.28
CA THR A 128 -9.71 19.85 3.71
C THR A 128 -10.75 19.16 4.59
N THR A 129 -12.03 19.18 4.19
CA THR A 129 -13.11 18.51 4.93
C THR A 129 -12.90 17.00 4.95
N GLU A 130 -12.55 16.38 3.80
CA GLU A 130 -12.29 14.97 3.72
C GLU A 130 -11.04 14.57 4.52
N LYS A 131 -9.96 15.33 4.44
CA LYS A 131 -8.77 15.15 5.26
C LYS A 131 -9.11 15.15 6.74
N LEU A 132 -9.84 16.15 7.20
CA LEU A 132 -10.25 16.27 8.61
C LEU A 132 -11.14 15.10 9.03
N SER A 133 -12.06 14.65 8.16
CA SER A 133 -12.90 13.47 8.41
C SER A 133 -12.07 12.20 8.63
N VAL A 134 -11.07 11.96 7.78
CA VAL A 134 -10.18 10.79 7.91
C VAL A 134 -9.31 10.90 9.18
N GLN A 135 -8.79 12.09 9.48
CA GLN A 135 -8.02 12.29 10.71
C GLN A 135 -8.87 12.07 11.96
N ALA A 136 -10.11 12.58 11.99
CA ALA A 136 -11.07 12.36 13.08
C ALA A 136 -11.45 10.89 13.24
N PHE A 137 -11.57 10.13 12.14
CA PHE A 137 -11.80 8.69 12.20
C PHE A 137 -10.67 7.98 12.99
N PHE A 138 -9.40 8.31 12.74
CA PHE A 138 -8.30 7.71 13.49
C PHE A 138 -8.24 8.23 14.93
N GLU A 139 -8.53 9.49 15.20
CA GLU A 139 -8.66 10.01 16.57
C GLU A 139 -9.77 9.27 17.35
N THR A 140 -10.86 8.91 16.68
CA THR A 140 -11.90 8.06 17.27
C THR A 140 -11.36 6.69 17.67
N GLN A 141 -10.45 6.07 16.88
CA GLN A 141 -9.84 4.79 17.28
C GLN A 141 -9.00 4.91 18.56
N LEU A 142 -8.38 6.07 18.79
CA LEU A 142 -7.63 6.33 20.04
C LEU A 142 -8.58 6.42 21.25
N THR A 143 -9.73 7.07 21.08
CA THR A 143 -10.79 7.12 22.09
C THR A 143 -11.34 5.74 22.41
N LEU A 144 -11.68 4.96 21.38
CA LEU A 144 -12.20 3.61 21.52
C LEU A 144 -11.20 2.66 22.18
N ALA A 145 -9.88 2.83 21.95
CA ALA A 145 -8.86 2.05 22.64
C ALA A 145 -8.83 2.36 24.15
N GLN A 146 -8.96 3.64 24.52
CA GLN A 146 -9.08 4.03 25.94
C GLN A 146 -10.35 3.46 26.56
N GLU A 147 -11.51 3.63 25.93
CA GLU A 147 -12.80 3.11 26.41
C GLU A 147 -12.73 1.60 26.67
N ALA A 148 -12.19 0.84 25.73
CA ALA A 148 -12.04 -0.60 25.87
C ALA A 148 -11.07 -0.98 27.01
N SER A 149 -10.02 -0.19 27.22
CA SER A 149 -9.06 -0.42 28.31
C SER A 149 -9.62 -0.12 29.71
N LEU A 150 -10.67 0.69 29.80
CA LEU A 150 -11.41 0.97 31.03
C LEU A 150 -12.49 -0.09 31.33
N GLY A 151 -12.91 -0.84 30.31
CA GLY A 151 -13.89 -1.91 30.43
C GLY A 151 -13.32 -3.19 31.05
N THR A 152 -14.20 -4.06 31.53
CA THR A 152 -13.80 -5.39 32.05
C THR A 152 -13.86 -6.45 30.93
N ASN A 153 -15.04 -6.94 30.62
CA ASN A 153 -15.24 -8.00 29.64
C ASN A 153 -15.96 -7.42 28.39
N ALA A 154 -15.35 -7.60 27.22
CA ALA A 154 -16.00 -7.25 25.97
C ALA A 154 -17.20 -8.15 25.70
N ALA A 155 -18.31 -7.53 25.27
CA ALA A 155 -19.53 -8.21 24.85
C ALA A 155 -20.28 -7.36 23.82
N ALA A 156 -21.37 -7.90 23.27
CA ALA A 156 -22.22 -7.16 22.35
C ALA A 156 -22.71 -5.84 22.97
N GLY A 157 -22.37 -4.72 22.35
CA GLY A 157 -22.68 -3.38 22.84
C GLY A 157 -21.82 -2.89 24.02
N VAL A 158 -20.81 -3.66 24.45
CA VAL A 158 -19.94 -3.35 25.63
C VAL A 158 -18.48 -3.40 25.21
N ALA A 159 -17.80 -2.25 25.26
CA ALA A 159 -16.36 -2.17 25.08
C ALA A 159 -15.61 -2.79 26.29
N GLY A 160 -14.49 -3.48 26.03
CA GLY A 160 -13.74 -4.10 27.12
C GLY A 160 -12.61 -5.01 26.64
N VAL A 161 -12.13 -5.82 27.57
CA VAL A 161 -11.04 -6.78 27.34
C VAL A 161 -11.61 -8.11 26.87
N TYR A 162 -10.99 -8.70 25.87
CA TYR A 162 -11.20 -10.08 25.46
C TYR A 162 -9.91 -10.88 25.67
N LEU A 163 -10.02 -12.07 26.26
CA LEU A 163 -8.88 -12.96 26.45
C LEU A 163 -8.82 -14.00 25.33
N ASP A 164 -7.91 -13.78 24.38
CA ASP A 164 -7.62 -14.67 23.27
C ASP A 164 -6.44 -15.59 23.63
N GLY A 165 -6.73 -16.76 24.18
CA GLY A 165 -5.71 -17.62 24.79
C GLY A 165 -5.05 -16.91 25.97
N THR A 166 -3.76 -16.59 25.88
CA THR A 166 -3.03 -15.80 26.89
C THR A 166 -2.94 -14.31 26.52
N SER A 167 -3.38 -13.92 25.33
CA SER A 167 -3.30 -12.54 24.84
C SER A 167 -4.55 -11.76 25.20
N LYS A 168 -4.39 -10.61 25.85
CA LYS A 168 -5.47 -9.68 26.09
C LYS A 168 -5.62 -8.74 24.90
N ARG A 169 -6.86 -8.55 24.43
CA ARG A 169 -7.23 -7.65 23.34
C ARG A 169 -8.25 -6.64 23.83
N LEU A 170 -8.26 -5.46 23.24
CA LEU A 170 -9.21 -4.40 23.55
C LEU A 170 -10.24 -4.31 22.42
N PHE A 171 -11.49 -4.72 22.69
CA PHE A 171 -12.58 -4.61 21.72
C PHE A 171 -13.48 -3.42 22.03
N ALA A 172 -13.79 -2.62 21.01
CA ALA A 172 -14.87 -1.65 21.07
C ALA A 172 -16.23 -2.35 21.18
N ALA A 173 -17.28 -1.62 21.53
CA ALA A 173 -18.62 -2.16 21.71
C ALA A 173 -19.17 -2.94 20.50
N ASN A 174 -18.73 -2.59 19.28
CA ASN A 174 -19.08 -3.27 18.04
C ASN A 174 -18.20 -4.48 17.69
N GLY A 175 -17.29 -4.89 18.58
CA GLY A 175 -16.40 -6.03 18.39
C GLY A 175 -15.10 -5.74 17.61
N LEU A 176 -14.92 -4.56 17.06
CA LEU A 176 -13.66 -4.17 16.41
C LEU A 176 -12.56 -3.95 17.46
N GLU A 177 -11.33 -4.34 17.12
CA GLU A 177 -10.11 -4.04 17.89
C GLU A 177 -9.52 -2.70 17.39
N PRO A 178 -9.67 -1.58 18.13
CA PRO A 178 -9.25 -0.26 17.68
C PRO A 178 -7.78 -0.18 17.30
N GLN A 179 -6.91 -0.94 17.97
CA GLN A 179 -5.49 -1.04 17.66
C GLN A 179 -5.27 -1.55 16.22
N GLN A 180 -5.98 -2.60 15.80
CA GLN A 180 -5.81 -3.17 14.47
C GLN A 180 -6.40 -2.26 13.40
N VAL A 181 -7.56 -1.66 13.65
CA VAL A 181 -8.15 -0.65 12.77
C VAL A 181 -7.20 0.55 12.58
N LEU A 182 -6.58 1.03 13.68
CA LEU A 182 -5.60 2.10 13.64
C LEU A 182 -4.38 1.70 12.79
N LEU A 183 -3.73 0.58 13.13
CA LEU A 183 -2.48 0.17 12.48
C LEU A 183 -2.66 -0.11 10.99
N LYS A 184 -3.64 -0.96 10.62
CA LYS A 184 -3.86 -1.35 9.22
C LYS A 184 -4.49 -0.22 8.41
N GLY A 185 -5.40 0.55 9.02
CA GLY A 185 -5.99 1.73 8.38
C GLY A 185 -4.98 2.84 8.10
N MET A 186 -4.06 3.12 9.05
CA MET A 186 -2.97 4.09 8.85
C MET A 186 -1.95 3.65 7.81
N MET A 187 -1.72 2.35 7.64
CA MET A 187 -0.92 1.83 6.52
C MET A 187 -1.51 2.28 5.17
N GLY A 188 -2.85 2.35 5.07
CA GLY A 188 -3.54 2.90 3.89
C GLY A 188 -3.52 4.41 3.86
N ALA A 189 -4.18 5.04 4.82
CA ALA A 189 -4.48 6.48 4.81
C ALA A 189 -3.25 7.40 4.97
N CYS A 190 -2.15 6.88 5.48
CA CYS A 190 -0.89 7.61 5.60
C CYS A 190 0.16 7.05 4.63
N PHE A 191 0.55 5.78 4.76
CA PHE A 191 1.71 5.27 4.01
C PHE A 191 1.39 4.98 2.54
N MET A 192 0.36 4.18 2.23
CA MET A 192 -0.03 3.87 0.84
C MET A 192 -0.40 5.14 0.08
N ASP A 193 -1.20 6.01 0.69
CA ASP A 193 -1.60 7.29 0.12
C ASP A 193 -0.39 8.14 -0.27
N GLN A 194 0.61 8.25 0.62
CA GLN A 194 1.83 8.99 0.33
C GLN A 194 2.70 8.29 -0.73
N ILE A 195 2.80 6.96 -0.72
CA ILE A 195 3.58 6.22 -1.72
C ILE A 195 3.03 6.46 -3.11
N VAL A 196 1.79 6.03 -3.36
CA VAL A 196 1.26 5.91 -4.73
C VAL A 196 0.53 7.15 -5.24
N ASN A 197 -0.03 7.96 -4.33
CA ASN A 197 -0.81 9.14 -4.69
C ASN A 197 -0.08 10.47 -4.46
N ASN A 198 1.12 10.44 -3.87
CA ASN A 198 1.94 11.62 -3.65
C ASN A 198 3.35 11.45 -4.24
N TYR A 199 4.20 10.62 -3.64
CA TYR A 199 5.62 10.52 -4.03
C TYR A 199 5.84 9.88 -5.40
N LEU A 200 5.04 8.88 -5.80
CA LEU A 200 5.02 8.29 -7.14
C LEU A 200 3.98 8.96 -8.06
N SER A 201 3.57 10.17 -7.74
CA SER A 201 2.74 10.99 -8.62
C SER A 201 3.60 11.70 -9.66
N LYS A 202 3.23 11.59 -10.94
CA LYS A 202 3.86 12.37 -12.02
C LYS A 202 3.70 13.87 -11.78
N ASN A 203 2.55 14.30 -11.25
CA ASN A 203 2.29 15.71 -10.91
C ASN A 203 3.26 16.24 -9.85
N LYS A 204 3.72 15.39 -8.92
CA LYS A 204 4.71 15.77 -7.91
C LYS A 204 6.13 15.65 -8.44
N LEU A 205 6.46 14.54 -9.09
CA LEU A 205 7.82 14.29 -9.59
C LEU A 205 8.24 15.31 -10.65
N ASP A 206 7.34 15.67 -11.56
CA ASP A 206 7.57 16.65 -12.63
C ASP A 206 7.18 18.08 -12.25
N GLY A 207 6.67 18.28 -11.01
CA GLY A 207 6.14 19.56 -10.56
C GLY A 207 7.18 20.67 -10.55
N GLY A 208 6.79 21.88 -10.95
CA GLY A 208 7.67 23.05 -10.97
C GLY A 208 8.92 22.83 -11.83
N SER A 209 10.09 23.04 -11.25
CA SER A 209 11.39 22.87 -11.91
C SER A 209 12.04 21.50 -11.69
N ASN A 210 11.34 20.53 -11.09
CA ASN A 210 11.96 19.26 -10.69
C ASN A 210 12.63 18.52 -11.83
N LYS A 211 11.99 18.47 -13.00
CA LYS A 211 12.53 17.77 -14.17
C LYS A 211 13.80 18.42 -14.72
N ILE A 212 13.79 19.74 -14.89
CA ILE A 212 14.97 20.48 -15.36
C ILE A 212 16.09 20.47 -14.32
N ASN A 213 15.76 20.61 -13.04
CA ASN A 213 16.73 20.54 -11.94
C ASN A 213 17.37 19.15 -11.86
N ASN A 214 16.58 18.07 -12.03
CA ASN A 214 17.15 16.73 -12.06
C ASN A 214 18.04 16.51 -13.27
N THR A 215 17.65 16.96 -14.45
CA THR A 215 18.46 16.87 -15.67
C THR A 215 19.81 17.58 -15.50
N ASN A 216 19.80 18.75 -14.86
CA ASN A 216 21.01 19.55 -14.62
C ASN A 216 21.75 19.18 -13.33
N LYS A 217 21.28 18.12 -12.61
CA LYS A 217 21.85 17.65 -11.34
C LYS A 217 21.91 18.73 -10.26
N VAL A 218 20.92 19.63 -10.25
CA VAL A 218 20.78 20.66 -9.21
C VAL A 218 20.29 19.97 -7.91
N VAL A 219 21.16 19.93 -6.91
CA VAL A 219 20.87 19.30 -5.61
C VAL A 219 20.02 20.21 -4.73
N GLU A 220 19.32 19.62 -3.76
CA GLU A 220 18.45 20.32 -2.83
C GLU A 220 19.26 20.94 -1.68
N GLY A 221 19.48 22.25 -1.70
CA GLY A 221 20.24 22.95 -0.68
C GLY A 221 21.64 22.37 -0.48
N SER A 222 21.96 21.94 0.73
CA SER A 222 23.24 21.29 1.08
C SER A 222 23.23 19.76 0.95
N LYS A 223 22.19 19.21 0.33
CA LYS A 223 22.03 17.74 0.17
C LYS A 223 22.85 17.19 -1.00
N THR A 224 22.91 15.88 -1.10
CA THR A 224 23.61 15.16 -2.18
C THR A 224 22.67 14.70 -3.31
N TYR A 225 21.37 14.86 -3.14
CA TYR A 225 20.31 14.42 -4.05
C TYR A 225 19.57 15.59 -4.69
N THR A 226 18.95 15.36 -5.84
CA THR A 226 17.95 16.28 -6.42
C THR A 226 16.61 16.09 -5.74
N THR A 227 15.71 17.07 -5.82
CA THR A 227 14.33 16.94 -5.29
C THR A 227 13.59 15.74 -5.88
N MET A 228 13.80 15.40 -7.16
CA MET A 228 13.15 14.23 -7.78
C MET A 228 13.70 12.92 -7.23
N GLU A 229 15.02 12.81 -7.06
CA GLU A 229 15.67 11.66 -6.44
C GLU A 229 15.15 11.43 -5.03
N HIS A 230 15.09 12.48 -4.22
CA HIS A 230 14.58 12.40 -2.85
C HIS A 230 13.08 12.04 -2.80
N THR A 231 12.26 12.64 -3.66
CA THR A 231 10.83 12.31 -3.75
C THR A 231 10.61 10.81 -4.04
N TRP A 232 11.43 10.21 -4.90
CA TRP A 232 11.38 8.78 -5.17
C TRP A 232 11.81 7.95 -3.95
N ASP A 233 12.89 8.35 -3.30
CA ASP A 233 13.41 7.69 -2.09
C ASP A 233 12.40 7.74 -0.93
N GLU A 234 11.62 8.82 -0.81
CA GLU A 234 10.53 8.92 0.18
C GLU A 234 9.44 7.87 -0.04
N ALA A 235 9.09 7.52 -1.30
CA ALA A 235 8.17 6.43 -1.58
C ALA A 235 8.74 5.08 -1.14
N TYR A 236 10.00 4.81 -1.48
CA TYR A 236 10.73 3.62 -1.05
C TYR A 236 10.75 3.49 0.48
N GLY A 237 11.02 4.60 1.17
CA GLY A 237 11.12 4.64 2.62
C GLY A 237 9.85 4.26 3.37
N TYR A 238 8.67 4.55 2.84
CA TYR A 238 7.40 4.12 3.46
C TYR A 238 7.11 2.62 3.32
N ILE A 239 7.76 1.94 2.38
CA ILE A 239 7.65 0.48 2.27
C ILE A 239 8.70 -0.19 3.16
N TYR A 240 9.95 0.19 2.99
CA TYR A 240 11.08 -0.56 3.55
C TYR A 240 11.58 0.01 4.89
N GLY A 241 11.43 1.32 5.14
CA GLY A 241 12.00 1.94 6.32
C GLY A 241 13.50 1.70 6.44
N ALA A 242 14.01 1.66 7.66
CA ALA A 242 15.42 1.44 7.91
C ALA A 242 15.85 -0.03 7.80
N ASP A 243 14.95 -0.99 8.06
CA ASP A 243 15.27 -2.41 8.21
C ASP A 243 14.46 -3.36 7.30
N GLY A 244 13.47 -2.84 6.57
CA GLY A 244 12.66 -3.64 5.66
C GLY A 244 11.77 -4.71 6.33
N THR A 245 11.41 -4.54 7.61
CA THR A 245 10.70 -5.56 8.39
C THR A 245 9.31 -5.16 8.85
N LYS A 246 8.90 -3.89 8.65
CA LYS A 246 7.68 -3.33 9.24
C LYS A 246 6.58 -3.10 8.21
N PHE A 247 5.34 -3.12 8.67
CA PHE A 247 4.15 -2.71 7.91
C PHE A 247 4.10 -3.27 6.47
N TRP A 248 4.11 -2.44 5.44
CA TRP A 248 3.99 -2.91 4.05
C TRP A 248 5.07 -3.92 3.68
N SER A 249 6.31 -3.75 4.13
CA SER A 249 7.39 -4.71 3.86
C SER A 249 7.10 -6.09 4.48
N SER A 250 6.60 -6.12 5.70
CA SER A 250 6.19 -7.37 6.37
C SER A 250 5.07 -8.07 5.63
N TYR A 251 3.97 -7.34 5.33
CA TYR A 251 2.82 -7.92 4.63
C TYR A 251 3.13 -8.30 3.18
N MET A 252 3.95 -7.51 2.49
CA MET A 252 4.47 -7.87 1.17
C MET A 252 5.27 -9.18 1.21
N SER A 253 6.07 -9.40 2.26
CA SER A 253 6.82 -10.64 2.43
C SER A 253 5.91 -11.84 2.72
N GLN A 254 4.84 -11.66 3.50
CA GLN A 254 3.84 -12.69 3.75
C GLN A 254 3.09 -13.05 2.47
N VAL A 255 2.59 -12.07 1.71
CA VAL A 255 1.91 -12.32 0.43
C VAL A 255 2.85 -13.00 -0.56
N ASN A 256 4.11 -12.57 -0.64
CA ASN A 256 5.09 -13.16 -1.55
C ASN A 256 5.53 -14.59 -1.16
N ALA A 257 5.30 -15.02 0.07
CA ALA A 257 5.61 -16.38 0.49
C ALA A 257 4.66 -17.42 -0.13
N ASP A 258 3.47 -17.02 -0.53
CA ASP A 258 2.52 -17.87 -1.23
C ASP A 258 2.88 -18.03 -2.71
N ALA A 259 2.69 -19.25 -3.24
CA ALA A 259 3.06 -19.61 -4.62
C ALA A 259 2.32 -18.79 -5.68
N ASP A 260 1.08 -18.38 -5.41
CA ASP A 260 0.24 -17.60 -6.33
C ASP A 260 0.73 -16.15 -6.46
N PHE A 261 1.52 -15.64 -5.49
CA PHE A 261 1.97 -14.25 -5.42
C PHE A 261 3.50 -14.08 -5.30
N ASN A 262 4.28 -15.13 -5.58
CA ASN A 262 5.70 -15.24 -5.24
C ASN A 262 6.68 -14.36 -6.03
N THR A 263 6.22 -13.58 -7.01
CA THR A 263 7.04 -12.59 -7.73
C THR A 263 6.86 -11.17 -7.20
N LEU A 264 5.82 -10.93 -6.40
CA LEU A 264 5.36 -9.59 -6.04
C LEU A 264 6.45 -8.73 -5.39
N LYS A 265 7.19 -9.28 -4.44
CA LYS A 265 8.26 -8.56 -3.73
C LYS A 265 9.44 -8.24 -4.64
N ALA A 266 9.86 -9.20 -5.46
CA ALA A 266 10.97 -9.02 -6.41
C ALA A 266 10.62 -7.98 -7.48
N ASP A 267 9.39 -8.01 -7.98
CA ASP A 267 8.91 -7.06 -8.99
C ASP A 267 8.90 -5.62 -8.44
N ILE A 268 8.40 -5.42 -7.22
CA ILE A 268 8.37 -4.11 -6.56
C ILE A 268 9.79 -3.60 -6.28
N ASP A 269 10.68 -4.45 -5.73
CA ASP A 269 12.05 -4.08 -5.44
C ASP A 269 12.82 -3.68 -6.71
N LEU A 270 12.70 -4.50 -7.75
CA LEU A 270 13.33 -4.22 -9.05
C LEU A 270 12.79 -2.93 -9.65
N ALA A 271 11.47 -2.69 -9.58
CA ALA A 271 10.86 -1.48 -10.11
C ALA A 271 11.35 -0.22 -9.36
N PHE A 272 11.51 -0.27 -8.03
CA PHE A 272 12.10 0.84 -7.29
C PHE A 272 13.54 1.12 -7.71
N ARG A 273 14.37 0.09 -7.87
CA ARG A 273 15.77 0.25 -8.30
C ARG A 273 15.88 0.77 -9.73
N LYS A 274 15.10 0.20 -10.66
CA LYS A 274 15.04 0.65 -12.07
C LYS A 274 14.56 2.10 -12.18
N GLY A 275 13.48 2.47 -11.50
CA GLY A 275 12.93 3.83 -11.55
C GLY A 275 13.90 4.86 -10.96
N ARG A 276 14.60 4.53 -9.86
CA ARG A 276 15.61 5.41 -9.28
C ARG A 276 16.85 5.58 -10.18
N ALA A 277 17.29 4.49 -10.82
CA ALA A 277 18.37 4.53 -11.81
C ALA A 277 17.95 5.37 -13.04
N ALA A 278 16.72 5.21 -13.50
CA ALA A 278 16.14 6.00 -14.59
C ALA A 278 16.10 7.51 -14.27
N ILE A 279 15.77 7.89 -13.02
CA ILE A 279 15.85 9.30 -12.58
C ILE A 279 17.30 9.82 -12.65
N VAL A 280 18.28 9.05 -12.20
CA VAL A 280 19.71 9.42 -12.30
C VAL A 280 20.13 9.62 -13.75
N ALA A 281 19.66 8.75 -14.65
CA ALA A 281 19.95 8.81 -16.08
C ALA A 281 19.09 9.81 -16.87
N ASN A 282 18.11 10.43 -16.25
CA ASN A 282 17.09 11.32 -16.88
C ASN A 282 16.17 10.58 -17.89
N ASP A 283 16.03 9.27 -17.72
CA ASP A 283 15.10 8.43 -18.48
C ASP A 283 13.72 8.42 -17.80
N TYR A 284 12.95 9.46 -18.07
CA TYR A 284 11.65 9.65 -17.43
C TYR A 284 10.56 8.70 -17.97
N ALA A 285 10.75 8.12 -19.15
CA ALA A 285 9.83 7.12 -19.71
C ALA A 285 9.93 5.81 -18.92
N THR A 286 11.15 5.31 -18.69
CA THR A 286 11.38 4.14 -17.85
C THR A 286 10.95 4.39 -16.41
N ARG A 287 11.25 5.57 -15.82
CA ARG A 287 10.74 5.96 -14.48
C ARG A 287 9.23 5.78 -14.39
N ASP A 288 8.49 6.31 -15.36
CA ASP A 288 7.03 6.28 -15.37
C ASP A 288 6.48 4.86 -15.51
N ALA A 289 7.09 4.03 -16.34
CA ALA A 289 6.74 2.61 -16.44
C ALA A 289 6.95 1.86 -15.10
N GLN A 290 8.01 2.20 -14.36
CA GLN A 290 8.24 1.59 -13.04
C GLN A 290 7.22 2.08 -11.99
N ILE A 291 6.73 3.32 -12.06
CA ILE A 291 5.62 3.81 -11.23
C ILE A 291 4.39 2.92 -11.40
N ASP A 292 4.03 2.62 -12.63
CA ASP A 292 2.83 1.82 -12.93
C ASP A 292 2.97 0.39 -12.39
N ILE A 293 4.15 -0.22 -12.48
CA ILE A 293 4.43 -1.54 -11.89
C ILE A 293 4.29 -1.49 -10.36
N ILE A 294 4.90 -0.49 -9.70
CA ILE A 294 4.82 -0.36 -8.24
C ILE A 294 3.38 -0.18 -7.79
N LYS A 295 2.63 0.73 -8.42
CA LYS A 295 1.22 1.00 -8.08
C LYS A 295 0.36 -0.26 -8.21
N ALA A 296 0.47 -0.97 -9.33
CA ALA A 296 -0.32 -2.18 -9.57
C ALA A 296 0.03 -3.30 -8.59
N LYS A 297 1.33 -3.58 -8.41
CA LYS A 297 1.79 -4.68 -7.55
C LYS A 297 1.56 -4.39 -6.06
N LEU A 298 1.84 -3.17 -5.60
CA LEU A 298 1.64 -2.82 -4.19
C LEU A 298 0.17 -2.85 -3.78
N ALA A 299 -0.75 -2.51 -4.69
CA ALA A 299 -2.19 -2.58 -4.44
C ALA A 299 -2.71 -4.01 -4.17
N MET A 300 -2.00 -5.04 -4.66
CA MET A 300 -2.33 -6.44 -4.38
C MET A 300 -2.19 -6.77 -2.89
N VAL A 301 -1.24 -6.16 -2.18
CA VAL A 301 -0.94 -6.49 -0.78
C VAL A 301 -2.15 -6.28 0.14
N PRO A 302 -2.76 -5.08 0.25
CA PRO A 302 -3.95 -4.91 1.07
C PRO A 302 -5.15 -5.73 0.57
N ALA A 303 -5.28 -5.97 -0.73
CA ALA A 303 -6.37 -6.75 -1.28
C ALA A 303 -6.31 -8.23 -0.85
N VAL A 304 -5.16 -8.86 -1.02
CA VAL A 304 -4.93 -10.26 -0.60
C VAL A 304 -5.04 -10.38 0.92
N ARG A 305 -4.44 -9.48 1.68
CA ARG A 305 -4.51 -9.50 3.15
C ARG A 305 -5.91 -9.26 3.69
N ALA A 306 -6.70 -8.38 3.07
CA ALA A 306 -8.11 -8.19 3.45
C ALA A 306 -8.89 -9.50 3.30
N VAL A 307 -8.79 -10.16 2.14
CA VAL A 307 -9.51 -11.43 1.90
C VAL A 307 -9.00 -12.54 2.82
N PHE A 308 -7.68 -12.65 3.03
CA PHE A 308 -7.10 -13.60 3.98
C PHE A 308 -7.75 -13.46 5.36
N TYR A 309 -7.73 -12.25 5.93
CA TYR A 309 -8.24 -12.02 7.27
C TYR A 309 -9.77 -12.10 7.37
N LEU A 310 -10.51 -11.79 6.30
CA LEU A 310 -11.95 -12.03 6.25
C LEU A 310 -12.25 -13.54 6.37
N GLN A 311 -11.53 -14.39 5.64
CA GLN A 311 -11.73 -15.83 5.67
C GLN A 311 -11.18 -16.47 6.94
N GLU A 312 -10.04 -16.03 7.44
CA GLU A 312 -9.50 -16.45 8.74
C GLU A 312 -10.47 -16.13 9.88
N GLY A 313 -10.96 -14.90 9.94
CA GLY A 313 -11.95 -14.47 10.92
C GLY A 313 -13.24 -15.26 10.84
N LYS A 314 -13.76 -15.45 9.59
CA LYS A 314 -14.96 -16.27 9.34
C LYS A 314 -14.80 -17.68 9.90
N GLY A 315 -13.66 -18.34 9.66
CA GLY A 315 -13.39 -19.68 10.17
C GLY A 315 -13.41 -19.78 11.70
N LYS A 316 -13.23 -18.68 12.41
CA LYS A 316 -13.20 -18.60 13.87
C LYS A 316 -14.52 -18.14 14.52
N LEU A 317 -15.56 -17.82 13.72
CA LEU A 317 -16.84 -17.31 14.25
C LEU A 317 -17.60 -18.31 15.13
N VAL A 318 -17.32 -19.59 14.99
CA VAL A 318 -17.98 -20.66 15.75
C VAL A 318 -17.49 -20.76 17.21
N THR A 319 -16.48 -20.00 17.60
CA THR A 319 -15.86 -20.03 18.92
C THR A 319 -16.11 -18.72 19.67
N ASP A 320 -16.39 -18.80 20.97
CA ASP A 320 -16.57 -17.68 21.89
C ASP A 320 -17.58 -16.62 21.35
N ASN A 321 -18.71 -17.09 20.84
CA ASN A 321 -19.75 -16.23 20.26
C ASN A 321 -19.18 -15.28 19.18
N GLY A 322 -18.27 -15.80 18.36
CA GLY A 322 -17.61 -15.05 17.28
C GLY A 322 -16.35 -14.28 17.70
N ALA A 323 -16.17 -13.98 18.96
CA ALA A 323 -15.10 -13.10 19.47
C ALA A 323 -13.69 -13.60 19.08
N LYS A 324 -13.51 -14.92 18.94
CA LYS A 324 -12.23 -15.52 18.49
C LYS A 324 -11.81 -15.04 17.09
N GLY A 325 -12.78 -14.70 16.22
CA GLY A 325 -12.55 -14.17 14.87
C GLY A 325 -12.26 -12.67 14.84
N PHE A 326 -12.64 -11.91 15.86
CA PHE A 326 -12.72 -10.44 15.78
C PHE A 326 -11.37 -9.73 15.63
N HIS A 327 -10.28 -10.33 16.12
CA HIS A 327 -8.93 -9.83 15.86
C HIS A 327 -8.63 -9.82 14.34
N ALA A 328 -8.77 -10.97 13.67
CA ALA A 328 -8.55 -11.08 12.24
C ALA A 328 -9.50 -10.18 11.46
N LEU A 329 -10.78 -10.10 11.85
CA LEU A 329 -11.75 -9.22 11.21
C LEU A 329 -11.41 -7.73 11.38
N SER A 330 -10.80 -7.34 12.50
CA SER A 330 -10.33 -5.97 12.70
C SER A 330 -9.11 -5.63 11.82
N GLU A 331 -8.23 -6.61 11.59
CA GLU A 331 -7.16 -6.47 10.60
C GLU A 331 -7.73 -6.33 9.18
N ALA A 332 -8.70 -7.19 8.80
CA ALA A 332 -9.42 -7.08 7.53
C ALA A 332 -10.06 -5.70 7.35
N TYR A 333 -10.73 -5.19 8.38
CA TYR A 333 -11.36 -3.87 8.37
C TYR A 333 -10.34 -2.77 8.00
N GLY A 334 -9.17 -2.78 8.63
CA GLY A 334 -8.11 -1.82 8.34
C GLY A 334 -7.49 -1.99 6.94
N PHE A 335 -7.36 -3.22 6.42
CA PHE A 335 -6.91 -3.45 5.04
C PHE A 335 -7.97 -3.04 4.00
N ILE A 336 -9.26 -3.19 4.29
CA ILE A 336 -10.35 -2.68 3.45
C ILE A 336 -10.28 -1.14 3.37
N ILE A 337 -10.04 -0.45 4.49
CA ILE A 337 -9.77 1.01 4.49
C ILE A 337 -8.61 1.32 3.52
N SER A 338 -7.55 0.53 3.53
CA SER A 338 -6.37 0.75 2.69
C SER A 338 -6.65 0.66 1.19
N LEU A 339 -7.67 -0.09 0.76
CA LEU A 339 -8.04 -0.23 -0.66
C LEU A 339 -8.43 1.10 -1.31
N ARG A 340 -9.00 2.02 -0.55
CA ARG A 340 -9.35 3.37 -0.98
C ARG A 340 -8.13 4.18 -1.43
N TYR A 341 -6.96 3.91 -0.87
CA TYR A 341 -5.73 4.65 -1.09
C TYR A 341 -4.80 4.01 -2.10
N THR A 342 -5.20 2.89 -2.70
CA THR A 342 -4.50 2.27 -3.83
C THR A 342 -4.64 3.14 -5.09
N ASN A 343 -3.82 2.88 -6.10
CA ASN A 343 -3.92 3.57 -7.38
C ASN A 343 -3.83 2.57 -8.52
N ASN A 344 -4.85 2.55 -9.37
CA ASN A 344 -4.86 1.77 -10.60
C ASN A 344 -4.19 2.60 -11.71
N PRO A 345 -3.03 2.19 -12.24
CA PRO A 345 -2.30 2.96 -13.24
C PRO A 345 -3.09 3.14 -14.55
N ALA A 346 -3.98 2.21 -14.89
CA ALA A 346 -4.80 2.31 -16.12
C ALA A 346 -5.82 3.46 -16.06
N THR A 347 -6.28 3.84 -14.87
CA THR A 347 -7.32 4.87 -14.68
C THR A 347 -6.83 6.07 -13.88
N ASN A 348 -5.65 5.97 -13.27
CA ASN A 348 -5.08 6.92 -12.31
C ASN A 348 -6.07 7.28 -11.17
N SER A 349 -6.82 6.29 -10.70
CA SER A 349 -7.81 6.40 -9.62
C SER A 349 -7.71 5.19 -8.70
N PRO A 350 -8.29 5.23 -7.49
CA PRO A 350 -8.31 4.05 -6.62
C PRO A 350 -8.95 2.83 -7.29
N TYR A 351 -8.49 1.61 -6.92
CA TYR A 351 -9.18 0.38 -7.33
C TYR A 351 -10.59 0.31 -6.76
N PHE A 352 -10.81 0.83 -5.55
CA PHE A 352 -12.11 1.01 -4.93
C PHE A 352 -12.31 2.47 -4.55
N SER A 353 -13.44 3.03 -4.97
CA SER A 353 -13.86 4.37 -4.55
C SER A 353 -14.12 4.42 -3.04
N LYS A 354 -14.14 5.65 -2.49
CA LYS A 354 -14.54 5.85 -1.09
C LYS A 354 -15.89 5.21 -0.79
N SER A 355 -16.88 5.40 -1.66
CA SER A 355 -18.23 4.87 -1.44
C SER A 355 -18.28 3.34 -1.46
N GLU A 356 -17.49 2.68 -2.31
CA GLU A 356 -17.39 1.21 -2.32
C GLU A 356 -16.75 0.70 -1.04
N VAL A 357 -15.67 1.34 -0.58
CA VAL A 357 -15.01 0.98 0.69
C VAL A 357 -15.93 1.21 1.87
N ASP A 358 -16.57 2.38 1.97
CA ASP A 358 -17.52 2.70 3.03
C ASP A 358 -18.69 1.69 3.07
N ALA A 359 -19.18 1.26 1.91
CA ALA A 359 -20.24 0.24 1.82
C ALA A 359 -19.76 -1.14 2.31
N MET A 360 -18.55 -1.57 1.97
CA MET A 360 -17.96 -2.83 2.49
C MET A 360 -17.82 -2.78 4.01
N LEU A 361 -17.29 -1.68 4.54
CA LEU A 361 -17.09 -1.51 5.99
C LEU A 361 -18.44 -1.45 6.73
N ALA A 362 -19.42 -0.70 6.20
CA ALA A 362 -20.77 -0.65 6.76
C ALA A 362 -21.46 -2.01 6.70
N ASN A 363 -21.30 -2.78 5.62
CA ASN A 363 -21.84 -4.13 5.54
C ASN A 363 -21.22 -5.06 6.59
N MET A 364 -19.91 -4.95 6.81
CA MET A 364 -19.18 -5.79 7.76
C MET A 364 -19.64 -5.59 9.20
N VAL A 365 -19.79 -4.35 9.65
CA VAL A 365 -20.20 -3.99 11.03
C VAL A 365 -21.61 -3.45 11.12
N GLY A 366 -22.39 -3.53 10.04
CA GLY A 366 -23.79 -3.11 10.03
C GLY A 366 -24.66 -4.06 10.84
N GLY A 367 -25.53 -3.48 11.64
CA GLY A 367 -26.39 -4.19 12.58
C GLY A 367 -26.34 -3.53 13.96
N THR A 368 -27.08 -4.05 14.90
CA THR A 368 -27.19 -3.44 16.25
C THR A 368 -25.89 -3.57 17.05
N ASN A 369 -25.18 -4.70 16.86
CA ASN A 369 -24.03 -5.06 17.70
C ASN A 369 -22.72 -5.20 16.88
N GLY A 370 -22.69 -4.78 15.62
CA GLY A 370 -21.47 -4.88 14.80
C GLY A 370 -21.06 -6.31 14.49
N LEU A 371 -19.81 -6.67 14.80
CA LEU A 371 -19.30 -8.03 14.60
C LEU A 371 -19.98 -9.08 15.43
N TRP A 372 -20.60 -8.71 16.57
CA TRP A 372 -21.34 -9.63 17.43
C TRP A 372 -22.63 -10.17 16.80
N ASP A 373 -23.11 -9.59 15.72
CA ASP A 373 -24.28 -10.09 14.95
C ASP A 373 -23.85 -11.25 14.05
N ILE A 374 -23.31 -12.32 14.65
CA ILE A 374 -22.58 -13.42 13.98
C ILE A 374 -23.44 -14.26 13.03
N ASP A 375 -24.74 -14.35 13.25
CA ASP A 375 -25.64 -15.23 12.46
C ASP A 375 -25.64 -14.86 10.97
N THR A 376 -25.46 -13.57 10.64
CA THR A 376 -25.42 -13.06 9.26
C THR A 376 -24.00 -12.69 8.79
N LEU A 377 -23.05 -12.65 9.71
CA LEU A 377 -21.71 -12.13 9.45
C LEU A 377 -20.95 -12.95 8.41
N GLY A 378 -20.99 -14.28 8.50
CA GLY A 378 -20.27 -15.16 7.55
C GLY A 378 -20.59 -14.89 6.08
N ALA A 379 -21.87 -14.71 5.75
CA ALA A 379 -22.30 -14.39 4.38
C ALA A 379 -21.81 -13.00 3.92
N LYS A 380 -21.80 -12.02 4.82
CA LYS A 380 -21.27 -10.67 4.55
C LYS A 380 -19.77 -10.71 4.23
N LEU A 381 -18.99 -11.48 5.01
CA LEU A 381 -17.56 -11.66 4.81
C LEU A 381 -17.24 -12.31 3.45
N ASP A 382 -18.02 -13.30 3.04
CA ASP A 382 -17.89 -13.92 1.71
C ASP A 382 -18.21 -12.94 0.58
N ALA A 383 -19.26 -12.16 0.71
CA ALA A 383 -19.64 -11.16 -0.29
C ALA A 383 -18.55 -10.08 -0.46
N ILE A 384 -17.97 -9.60 0.65
CA ILE A 384 -16.86 -8.63 0.61
C ILE A 384 -15.60 -9.29 -0.01
N SER A 385 -15.27 -10.52 0.39
CA SER A 385 -14.15 -11.27 -0.18
C SER A 385 -14.29 -11.45 -1.69
N ALA A 386 -15.48 -11.81 -2.17
CA ALA A 386 -15.77 -11.99 -3.60
C ALA A 386 -15.62 -10.65 -4.36
N GLN A 387 -16.09 -9.53 -3.79
CA GLN A 387 -15.98 -8.22 -4.40
C GLN A 387 -14.52 -7.79 -4.55
N ILE A 388 -13.69 -8.00 -3.51
CA ILE A 388 -12.26 -7.66 -3.55
C ILE A 388 -11.53 -8.57 -4.55
N SER A 389 -11.72 -9.88 -4.45
CA SER A 389 -11.05 -10.87 -5.31
C SER A 389 -11.35 -10.63 -6.79
N ALA A 390 -12.60 -10.36 -7.15
CA ALA A 390 -13.00 -10.08 -8.52
C ALA A 390 -12.34 -8.82 -9.09
N LYS A 391 -12.21 -7.76 -8.27
CA LYS A 391 -11.59 -6.49 -8.69
C LYS A 391 -10.10 -6.64 -8.99
N PHE A 392 -9.40 -7.51 -8.26
CA PHE A 392 -7.96 -7.73 -8.38
C PHE A 392 -7.55 -8.97 -9.18
N GLY A 393 -8.52 -9.79 -9.63
CA GLY A 393 -8.27 -10.93 -10.51
C GLY A 393 -7.65 -12.16 -9.83
N PHE A 394 -7.85 -12.33 -8.51
CA PHE A 394 -7.50 -13.56 -7.80
C PHE A 394 -8.75 -14.23 -7.19
N THR A 395 -8.63 -15.47 -6.77
CA THR A 395 -9.73 -16.21 -6.13
C THR A 395 -9.64 -16.08 -4.60
N ILE A 396 -10.80 -16.21 -3.93
CA ILE A 396 -10.84 -16.25 -2.46
C ILE A 396 -9.91 -17.37 -1.93
N ALA A 397 -9.89 -18.53 -2.59
CA ALA A 397 -9.06 -19.67 -2.21
C ALA A 397 -7.56 -19.33 -2.23
N GLN A 398 -7.09 -18.63 -3.27
CA GLN A 398 -5.69 -18.18 -3.35
C GLN A 398 -5.33 -17.24 -2.19
N ALA A 399 -6.16 -16.25 -1.89
CA ALA A 399 -5.88 -15.34 -0.79
C ALA A 399 -5.99 -16.00 0.59
N ALA A 400 -6.86 -16.99 0.77
CA ALA A 400 -7.07 -17.66 2.07
C ALA A 400 -5.89 -18.54 2.52
N THR A 401 -4.97 -18.89 1.61
CA THR A 401 -3.76 -19.69 1.91
C THR A 401 -2.56 -18.84 2.29
N VAL A 402 -2.60 -17.54 2.07
CA VAL A 402 -1.50 -16.59 2.37
C VAL A 402 -1.34 -16.43 3.89
N ASN A 403 -0.34 -17.08 4.48
CA ASN A 403 -0.10 -17.05 5.93
C ASN A 403 1.28 -16.49 6.28
#